data_855713c45c5af57d4fe7719cc994404c
#
_entry.id   855713c45c5af57d4fe7719cc994404c
#
_cell.length_a   1.000
_cell.length_b   1.000
_cell.length_c   1.000
_cell.angle_alpha   90.00
_cell.angle_beta   90.00
_cell.angle_gamma   90.00
#
_symmetry.space_group_name_H-M   'P 1'
#
loop_
_entity.id
_entity.type
_entity.pdbx_description
1 polymer ?
#
loop_
_entity_poly.entity_id
_entity_poly.type
_entity_poly.pdbx_seq_one_letter_code
_entity_poly.pdbx_strand_id
1 'polypeptide(L)'
;MLIEQRGTDYISVNQDSTMDWDALRGKVAEQGMRNSNVMAIAPTATIANITGVSQSIEPTYQNLYVKSNLSGEFTVVNPHLVRDLKERGLWDKVMVNDLKY
;
A
#
# COMPACT_ATOMS: atom_id res chain seq x y z
N MET A 1 -4.16 20.46 7.62
CA MET A 1 -3.72 20.62 6.21
C MET A 1 -4.83 20.38 5.21
N LEU A 2 -5.31 19.14 4.97
CA LEU A 2 -6.41 18.92 3.99
C LEU A 2 -7.73 19.57 4.42
N ILE A 3 -8.08 19.50 5.70
CA ILE A 3 -9.28 20.15 6.25
C ILE A 3 -9.18 21.67 6.15
N GLU A 4 -8.02 22.25 6.41
CA GLU A 4 -7.78 23.69 6.28
C GLU A 4 -7.89 24.18 4.82
N GLN A 5 -7.47 23.35 3.87
CA GLN A 5 -7.49 23.69 2.44
C GLN A 5 -8.82 23.42 1.75
N ARG A 6 -9.57 22.40 2.19
CA ARG A 6 -10.77 21.90 1.49
C ARG A 6 -12.04 21.96 2.32
N GLY A 7 -11.94 22.35 3.60
CA GLY A 7 -13.06 22.36 4.54
C GLY A 7 -13.46 20.96 5.03
N THR A 8 -14.53 20.90 5.79
CA THR A 8 -15.04 19.68 6.43
C THR A 8 -16.13 18.97 5.63
N ASP A 9 -16.61 19.55 4.53
CA ASP A 9 -17.77 19.06 3.79
C ASP A 9 -17.55 17.69 3.14
N TYR A 10 -16.28 17.37 2.80
CA TYR A 10 -15.92 16.14 2.10
C TYR A 10 -14.97 15.25 2.90
N ILE A 11 -14.52 15.67 4.07
CA ILE A 11 -13.54 14.96 4.88
C ILE A 11 -14.06 14.82 6.30
N SER A 12 -14.30 13.57 6.70
CA SER A 12 -14.60 13.21 8.09
C SER A 12 -13.42 12.40 8.63
N VAL A 13 -12.72 12.96 9.61
CA VAL A 13 -11.56 12.33 10.25
C VAL A 13 -11.77 12.31 11.76
N ASN A 14 -11.53 11.16 12.38
CA ASN A 14 -11.49 11.09 13.84
C ASN A 14 -10.27 11.88 14.34
N GLN A 15 -10.52 12.87 15.18
CA GLN A 15 -9.50 13.72 15.79
C GLN A 15 -9.20 13.37 17.24
N ASP A 16 -9.79 12.30 17.77
CA ASP A 16 -9.50 11.82 19.12
C ASP A 16 -8.04 11.38 19.22
N SER A 17 -7.40 11.75 20.30
CA SER A 17 -5.99 11.45 20.55
C SER A 17 -5.71 11.29 22.02
N THR A 18 -4.73 10.44 22.34
CA THR A 18 -4.20 10.27 23.71
C THR A 18 -3.04 11.21 24.01
N MET A 19 -2.58 11.96 23.01
CA MET A 19 -1.44 12.89 23.11
C MET A 19 -1.90 14.33 22.90
N ASP A 20 -1.21 15.28 23.49
CA ASP A 20 -1.52 16.71 23.34
C ASP A 20 -0.94 17.27 22.02
N TRP A 21 -1.63 16.96 20.93
CA TRP A 21 -1.25 17.44 19.60
C TRP A 21 -1.48 18.95 19.41
N ASP A 22 -2.41 19.55 20.16
CA ASP A 22 -2.70 20.98 20.05
C ASP A 22 -1.56 21.81 20.63
N ALA A 23 -1.01 21.41 21.75
CA ALA A 23 0.20 22.04 22.30
C ALA A 23 1.39 21.91 21.35
N LEU A 24 1.59 20.73 20.73
CA LEU A 24 2.66 20.52 19.74
C LEU A 24 2.45 21.38 18.49
N ARG A 25 1.21 21.47 17.99
CA ARG A 25 0.88 22.32 16.84
C ARG A 25 1.16 23.79 17.10
N GLY A 26 0.79 24.28 18.29
CA GLY A 26 1.11 25.64 18.73
C GLY A 26 2.62 25.91 18.76
N LYS A 27 3.40 24.98 19.33
CA LYS A 27 4.86 25.08 19.37
C LYS A 27 5.50 25.07 17.98
N VAL A 28 5.02 24.23 17.08
CA VAL A 28 5.50 24.18 15.68
C VAL A 28 5.16 25.46 14.93
N ALA A 29 3.97 26.02 15.14
CA ALA A 29 3.58 27.30 14.54
C ALA A 29 4.45 28.46 15.00
N GLU A 30 4.85 28.48 16.26
CA GLU A 30 5.70 29.53 16.85
C GLU A 30 7.19 29.36 16.47
N GLN A 31 7.73 28.16 16.58
CA GLN A 31 9.17 27.90 16.48
C GLN A 31 9.59 27.25 15.14
N GLY A 32 8.64 26.77 14.36
CA GLY A 32 8.90 26.03 13.14
C GLY A 32 9.37 24.59 13.39
N MET A 33 9.77 23.94 12.31
CA MET A 33 10.30 22.57 12.30
C MET A 33 11.59 22.50 11.48
N ARG A 34 12.51 21.64 11.91
CA ARG A 34 13.74 21.36 11.16
C ARG A 34 13.49 20.62 9.87
N ASN A 35 12.60 19.62 9.90
CA ASN A 35 12.33 18.72 8.78
C ASN A 35 10.94 18.99 8.20
N SER A 36 10.85 19.05 6.87
CA SER A 36 9.56 19.18 6.17
C SER A 36 8.79 17.86 6.11
N ASN A 37 9.50 16.73 6.11
CA ASN A 37 8.95 15.38 6.07
C ASN A 37 9.40 14.61 7.30
N VAL A 38 8.42 14.04 8.01
CA VAL A 38 8.64 13.29 9.26
C VAL A 38 8.13 11.85 9.17
N MET A 39 7.65 11.45 8.00
CA MET A 39 7.13 10.10 7.74
C MET A 39 7.72 9.57 6.44
N ALA A 40 7.87 8.27 6.37
CA ALA A 40 8.25 7.54 5.16
C ALA A 40 7.45 6.26 5.04
N ILE A 41 7.23 5.81 3.80
CA ILE A 41 6.62 4.52 3.51
C ILE A 41 7.74 3.54 3.20
N ALA A 42 7.94 2.58 4.10
CA ALA A 42 8.96 1.56 3.93
C ALA A 42 8.54 0.54 2.86
N PRO A 43 9.49 -0.03 2.09
CA PRO A 43 9.19 -1.08 1.11
C PRO A 43 8.59 -2.35 1.72
N THR A 44 8.96 -2.72 2.93
CA THR A 44 8.44 -3.88 3.69
C THR A 44 8.53 -5.23 2.95
N ALA A 45 9.55 -5.42 2.10
CA ALA A 45 9.64 -6.59 1.23
C ALA A 45 9.65 -7.92 1.99
N THR A 46 10.51 -8.07 2.99
CA THR A 46 10.62 -9.30 3.78
C THR A 46 9.43 -9.48 4.72
N ILE A 47 9.01 -8.42 5.39
CA ILE A 47 7.85 -8.45 6.30
C ILE A 47 6.58 -8.81 5.55
N ALA A 48 6.37 -8.24 4.37
CA ALA A 48 5.23 -8.54 3.52
C ALA A 48 5.19 -10.00 3.08
N ASN A 49 6.33 -10.59 2.75
CA ASN A 49 6.42 -12.02 2.42
C ASN A 49 6.08 -12.92 3.61
N ILE A 50 6.52 -12.58 4.80
CA ILE A 50 6.23 -13.35 6.03
C ILE A 50 4.74 -13.28 6.36
N THR A 51 4.13 -12.11 6.23
CA THR A 51 2.72 -11.90 6.58
C THR A 51 1.74 -12.22 5.45
N GLY A 52 2.23 -12.51 4.24
CA GLY A 52 1.40 -12.86 3.08
C GLY A 52 0.58 -11.68 2.53
N VAL A 53 1.11 -10.47 2.60
CA VAL A 53 0.47 -9.25 2.09
C VAL A 53 1.33 -8.59 1.02
N SER A 54 0.75 -7.62 0.30
CA SER A 54 1.50 -6.80 -0.66
C SER A 54 2.47 -5.87 0.05
N GLN A 55 3.65 -5.69 -0.53
CA GLN A 55 4.66 -4.78 0.02
C GLN A 55 4.29 -3.31 -0.22
N SER A 56 4.74 -2.44 0.68
CA SER A 56 4.48 -1.01 0.62
C SER A 56 2.97 -0.69 0.61
N ILE A 57 2.58 0.42 0.01
CA ILE A 57 1.18 0.80 -0.25
C ILE A 57 0.87 0.81 -1.75
N GLU A 58 1.76 0.28 -2.55
CA GLU A 58 1.61 0.25 -4.00
C GLU A 58 0.76 -0.95 -4.45
N PRO A 59 -0.03 -0.79 -5.51
CA PRO A 59 -0.76 -1.91 -6.10
C PRO A 59 0.19 -2.89 -6.77
N THR A 60 -0.30 -4.11 -7.03
CA THR A 60 0.42 -5.09 -7.83
C THR A 60 0.49 -4.62 -9.29
N TYR A 61 1.69 -4.39 -9.83
CA TYR A 61 1.89 -3.86 -11.17
C TYR A 61 1.62 -4.87 -12.29
N GLN A 62 1.87 -6.15 -12.01
CA GLN A 62 1.71 -7.22 -12.97
C GLN A 62 0.98 -8.40 -12.33
N ASN A 63 0.14 -9.08 -13.11
CA ASN A 63 -0.59 -10.26 -12.66
C ASN A 63 0.24 -11.54 -12.70
N LEU A 64 1.27 -11.58 -13.52
CA LEU A 64 2.24 -12.67 -13.64
C LEU A 64 3.64 -12.09 -13.79
N TYR A 65 4.56 -12.48 -12.95
CA TYR A 65 5.94 -12.01 -12.99
C TYR A 65 6.90 -13.03 -12.38
N VAL A 66 8.19 -12.85 -12.67
CA VAL A 66 9.26 -13.65 -12.09
C VAL A 66 9.96 -12.85 -11.00
N LYS A 67 10.07 -13.45 -9.82
CA LYS A 67 10.81 -12.91 -8.69
C LYS A 67 12.11 -13.67 -8.54
N SER A 68 13.23 -12.96 -8.68
CA SER A 68 14.58 -13.53 -8.49
C SER A 68 15.16 -13.15 -7.13
N ASN A 69 15.78 -14.09 -6.46
CA ASN A 69 16.58 -13.88 -5.26
C ASN A 69 17.76 -14.84 -5.22
N LEU A 70 18.54 -14.83 -4.13
CA LEU A 70 19.69 -15.72 -3.96
C LEU A 70 19.33 -17.22 -3.97
N SER A 71 18.08 -17.56 -3.69
CA SER A 71 17.58 -18.94 -3.68
C SER A 71 17.07 -19.41 -5.05
N GLY A 72 16.98 -18.53 -6.04
CA GLY A 72 16.52 -18.84 -7.39
C GLY A 72 15.45 -17.90 -7.94
N GLU A 73 14.79 -18.37 -8.99
CA GLU A 73 13.71 -17.66 -9.65
C GLU A 73 12.36 -18.32 -9.35
N PHE A 74 11.38 -17.49 -9.02
CA PHE A 74 10.04 -17.94 -8.66
C PHE A 74 9.00 -17.22 -9.52
N THR A 75 8.17 -17.98 -10.21
CA THR A 75 7.02 -17.40 -10.92
C THR A 75 5.92 -17.11 -9.92
N VAL A 76 5.48 -15.86 -9.91
CA VAL A 76 4.43 -15.37 -9.02
C VAL A 76 3.24 -14.91 -9.85
N VAL A 77 2.05 -15.39 -9.49
CA VAL A 77 0.78 -14.96 -10.06
C VAL A 77 -0.03 -14.21 -9.00
N ASN A 78 -0.81 -13.20 -9.42
CA ASN A 78 -1.71 -12.50 -8.53
C ASN A 78 -2.82 -13.45 -8.03
N PRO A 79 -2.83 -13.83 -6.74
CA PRO A 79 -3.79 -14.81 -6.21
C PRO A 79 -5.22 -14.29 -6.20
N HIS A 80 -5.41 -12.98 -6.08
CA HIS A 80 -6.74 -12.37 -6.10
C HIS A 80 -7.38 -12.48 -7.49
N LEU A 81 -6.60 -12.21 -8.54
CA LEU A 81 -7.06 -12.40 -9.92
C LEU A 81 -7.42 -13.86 -10.20
N VAL A 82 -6.57 -14.80 -9.80
CA VAL A 82 -6.82 -16.24 -9.99
C VAL A 82 -8.11 -16.67 -9.30
N ARG A 83 -8.35 -16.21 -8.08
CA ARG A 83 -9.58 -16.50 -7.34
C ARG A 83 -10.80 -15.95 -8.08
N ASP A 84 -10.77 -14.70 -8.50
CA ASP A 84 -11.87 -14.07 -9.22
C ASP A 84 -12.18 -14.77 -10.55
N LEU A 85 -11.14 -15.17 -11.29
CA LEU A 85 -11.32 -15.93 -12.54
C LEU A 85 -11.93 -17.32 -12.30
N LYS A 86 -11.53 -18.01 -11.23
CA LYS A 86 -12.12 -19.29 -10.85
C LYS A 86 -13.59 -19.15 -10.45
N GLU A 87 -13.93 -18.15 -9.65
CA GLU A 87 -15.31 -17.88 -9.24
C GLU A 87 -16.23 -17.56 -10.44
N ARG A 88 -15.68 -16.93 -11.48
CA ARG A 88 -16.41 -16.62 -12.72
C ARG A 88 -16.40 -17.75 -13.73
N GLY A 89 -15.73 -18.87 -13.45
CA GLY A 89 -15.61 -20.02 -14.36
C GLY A 89 -14.73 -19.75 -15.59
N LEU A 90 -13.85 -18.74 -15.53
CA LEU A 90 -12.97 -18.33 -16.64
C LEU A 90 -11.54 -18.88 -16.52
N TRP A 91 -11.25 -19.63 -15.48
CA TRP A 91 -9.93 -20.21 -15.25
C TRP A 91 -9.74 -21.50 -16.05
N ASP A 92 -9.09 -21.41 -17.22
CA ASP A 92 -8.77 -22.53 -18.09
C ASP A 92 -7.35 -22.39 -18.68
N LYS A 93 -6.97 -23.34 -19.55
CA LYS A 93 -5.64 -23.33 -20.20
C LYS A 93 -5.45 -22.13 -21.13
N VAL A 94 -6.50 -21.64 -21.75
CA VAL A 94 -6.46 -20.47 -22.65
C VAL A 94 -6.17 -19.23 -21.82
N MET A 95 -6.90 -19.03 -20.73
CA MET A 95 -6.69 -17.91 -19.80
C MET A 95 -5.28 -17.92 -19.22
N VAL A 96 -4.73 -19.06 -18.84
CA VAL A 96 -3.36 -19.17 -18.35
C VAL A 96 -2.33 -18.75 -19.40
N ASN A 97 -2.58 -19.10 -20.66
CA ASN A 97 -1.73 -18.64 -21.76
C ASN A 97 -1.85 -17.13 -21.99
N ASP A 98 -3.06 -16.59 -21.97
CA ASP A 98 -3.31 -15.16 -22.17
C ASP A 98 -2.65 -14.29 -21.09
N LEU A 99 -2.54 -14.81 -19.86
CA LEU A 99 -1.82 -14.10 -18.78
C LEU A 99 -0.31 -14.00 -19.00
N LYS A 100 0.28 -14.77 -19.93
CA LYS A 100 1.72 -14.72 -20.22
C LYS A 100 2.09 -13.65 -21.24
N TYR A 101 1.14 -13.11 -21.94
CA TYR A 101 1.31 -12.11 -23.00
C TYR A 101 0.56 -10.82 -22.69
#